data_73138e33771add6289dc038da325e3fd
#
_entry.id   73138e33771add6289dc038da325e3fd
#
_cell.length_a   1.000
_cell.length_b   1.000
_cell.length_c   1.000
_cell.angle_alpha   90.00
_cell.angle_beta   90.00
_cell.angle_gamma   90.00
#
_symmetry.space_group_name_H-M   'P 1'
#
loop_
_entity.id
_entity.type
_entity.pdbx_description
1 polymer ?
#
loop_
_entity_poly.entity_id
_entity_poly.type
_entity_poly.pdbx_seq_one_letter_code
_entity_poly.pdbx_strand_id
1 'polypeptide(L)'
;MMWFREGPFIMSESQQEAQVHVYDLRERWRATSLASVWIRPGDWEHPAAEALAEALAEGRGVIAPAERLGAARAGVGAGIAEALDDVACLYAAFGRPADVGALRAAAIGWVGERERVPYQIATRDPTADLPTGEYLGERLRETYGVAQRSSTTAASSHCLLVLDVGLDNLDIWQRLARSAAIGRTLHQVFGEGHPMAAVGDGTFVVLCERGPSTAELGQSLRRVVERNAEVLGLTTEVRRPTRVWVERLPETHTDAVRLLDHLAR
;
A
#
# COMPACT_ATOMS: atom_id res chain seq x y z
N MET A 1 1.13 -55.99 -17.10
CA MET A 1 0.39 -55.15 -16.12
C MET A 1 1.02 -55.39 -14.76
N MET A 2 2.00 -54.59 -14.42
CA MET A 2 2.89 -54.78 -13.26
C MET A 2 2.59 -53.69 -12.25
N TRP A 3 1.96 -54.04 -11.12
CA TRP A 3 1.64 -53.13 -10.02
C TRP A 3 2.88 -52.97 -9.15
N PHE A 4 3.47 -51.76 -9.11
CA PHE A 4 4.43 -51.40 -8.08
C PHE A 4 3.64 -51.12 -6.79
N ARG A 5 3.81 -51.98 -5.79
CA ARG A 5 3.42 -51.73 -4.40
C ARG A 5 4.51 -50.86 -3.81
N GLU A 6 4.20 -49.59 -3.57
CA GLU A 6 4.98 -48.75 -2.64
C GLU A 6 4.75 -49.28 -1.21
N GLY A 7 5.79 -49.84 -0.64
CA GLY A 7 5.78 -50.22 0.78
C GLY A 7 5.85 -48.97 1.68
N PRO A 8 5.40 -49.05 2.96
CA PRO A 8 5.48 -47.92 3.88
C PRO A 8 6.95 -47.47 4.05
N PHE A 9 7.19 -46.19 3.86
CA PHE A 9 8.50 -45.56 4.05
C PHE A 9 8.85 -45.63 5.53
N ILE A 10 9.67 -46.57 5.97
CA ILE A 10 10.11 -46.72 7.36
C ILE A 10 11.32 -45.80 7.54
N MET A 11 11.12 -44.72 8.32
CA MET A 11 12.19 -43.82 8.69
C MET A 11 13.23 -44.55 9.58
N SER A 12 14.51 -44.21 9.43
CA SER A 12 15.58 -44.74 10.30
C SER A 12 15.47 -44.14 11.71
N GLU A 13 15.98 -44.86 12.74
CA GLU A 13 16.01 -44.37 14.13
C GLU A 13 16.67 -42.98 14.23
N SER A 14 17.77 -42.74 13.50
CA SER A 14 18.43 -41.44 13.47
C SER A 14 17.58 -40.32 12.84
N GLN A 15 16.72 -40.63 11.90
CA GLN A 15 15.76 -39.66 11.33
C GLN A 15 14.63 -39.37 12.30
N GLN A 16 14.17 -40.38 13.08
CA GLN A 16 13.17 -40.16 14.12
C GLN A 16 13.69 -39.30 15.27
N GLU A 17 14.93 -39.55 15.75
CA GLU A 17 15.57 -38.74 16.77
C GLU A 17 15.77 -37.28 16.34
N ALA A 18 16.22 -37.06 15.09
CA ALA A 18 16.36 -35.73 14.54
C ALA A 18 15.02 -34.99 14.47
N GLN A 19 13.96 -35.66 14.07
CA GLN A 19 12.63 -35.09 13.94
C GLN A 19 12.00 -34.72 15.30
N VAL A 20 12.25 -35.53 16.34
CA VAL A 20 11.84 -35.24 17.72
C VAL A 20 12.60 -33.99 18.23
N HIS A 21 13.89 -33.91 17.94
CA HIS A 21 14.69 -32.74 18.36
C HIS A 21 14.22 -31.41 17.70
N VAL A 22 13.88 -31.45 16.43
CA VAL A 22 13.32 -30.29 15.71
C VAL A 22 11.97 -29.90 16.26
N TYR A 23 11.10 -30.87 16.57
CA TYR A 23 9.81 -30.62 17.18
C TYR A 23 9.94 -29.95 18.54
N ASP A 24 10.80 -30.47 19.43
CA ASP A 24 11.05 -29.89 20.76
C ASP A 24 11.62 -28.46 20.68
N LEU A 25 12.50 -28.19 19.70
CA LEU A 25 13.04 -26.87 19.47
C LEU A 25 11.95 -25.90 19.04
N ARG A 26 11.09 -26.33 18.11
CA ARG A 26 9.99 -25.52 17.58
C ARG A 26 8.97 -25.20 18.67
N GLU A 27 8.61 -26.14 19.53
CA GLU A 27 7.69 -25.91 20.65
C GLU A 27 8.27 -24.93 21.68
N ARG A 28 9.55 -25.04 22.03
CA ARG A 28 10.22 -24.07 22.92
C ARG A 28 10.28 -22.68 22.29
N TRP A 29 10.62 -22.59 21.02
CA TRP A 29 10.59 -21.33 20.27
C TRP A 29 9.20 -20.73 20.26
N ARG A 30 8.20 -21.52 19.89
CA ARG A 30 6.80 -21.07 19.88
C ARG A 30 6.36 -20.55 21.25
N ALA A 31 6.63 -21.28 22.32
CA ALA A 31 6.27 -20.85 23.66
C ALA A 31 6.92 -19.52 24.05
N THR A 32 8.21 -19.35 23.77
CA THR A 32 8.95 -18.11 24.05
C THR A 32 8.41 -16.94 23.19
N SER A 33 8.20 -17.17 21.92
CA SER A 33 7.74 -16.18 20.98
C SER A 33 6.31 -15.72 21.30
N LEU A 34 5.39 -16.63 21.61
CA LEU A 34 4.01 -16.28 22.02
C LEU A 34 3.96 -15.53 23.36
N ALA A 35 4.91 -15.79 24.25
CA ALA A 35 4.97 -15.09 25.54
C ALA A 35 5.48 -13.66 25.45
N SER A 36 6.30 -13.33 24.43
CA SER A 36 7.03 -12.06 24.36
C SER A 36 6.81 -11.24 23.08
N VAL A 37 6.38 -11.85 21.99
CA VAL A 37 6.32 -11.22 20.65
C VAL A 37 4.92 -11.24 20.05
N TRP A 38 4.23 -12.38 20.11
CA TRP A 38 2.98 -12.60 19.36
C TRP A 38 1.72 -12.41 20.20
N ILE A 39 0.78 -11.63 19.67
CA ILE A 39 -0.55 -11.43 20.26
C ILE A 39 -1.52 -12.51 19.80
N ARG A 40 -1.41 -12.99 18.55
CA ARG A 40 -2.31 -13.97 17.94
C ARG A 40 -1.57 -15.29 17.68
N PRO A 41 -1.83 -16.35 18.45
CA PRO A 41 -1.12 -17.62 18.30
C PRO A 41 -1.24 -18.26 16.91
N GLY A 42 -2.40 -18.07 16.22
CA GLY A 42 -2.64 -18.63 14.89
C GLY A 42 -1.72 -18.05 13.81
N ASP A 43 -1.24 -16.83 13.98
CA ASP A 43 -0.38 -16.17 13.00
C ASP A 43 1.07 -16.64 13.09
N TRP A 44 1.44 -17.35 14.16
CA TRP A 44 2.79 -17.87 14.36
C TRP A 44 3.08 -19.08 13.47
N GLU A 45 2.08 -19.95 13.25
CA GLU A 45 2.23 -21.20 12.50
C GLU A 45 2.45 -20.91 11.00
N HIS A 46 3.63 -21.29 10.51
CA HIS A 46 3.97 -21.15 9.10
C HIS A 46 5.06 -22.16 8.68
N PRO A 47 5.01 -22.74 7.45
CA PRO A 47 6.03 -23.67 6.97
C PRO A 47 7.45 -23.10 6.97
N ALA A 48 7.62 -21.79 6.83
CA ALA A 48 8.93 -21.14 6.90
C ALA A 48 9.55 -21.20 8.32
N ALA A 49 8.72 -21.24 9.38
CA ALA A 49 9.20 -21.43 10.75
C ALA A 49 9.78 -22.84 10.93
N GLU A 50 9.08 -23.85 10.43
CA GLU A 50 9.57 -25.23 10.44
C GLU A 50 10.91 -25.37 9.68
N ALA A 51 10.97 -24.82 8.46
CA ALA A 51 12.19 -24.88 7.64
C ALA A 51 13.39 -24.17 8.29
N LEU A 52 13.18 -23.09 9.05
CA LEU A 52 14.27 -22.42 9.77
C LEU A 52 14.71 -23.21 11.01
N ALA A 53 13.77 -23.77 11.77
CA ALA A 53 14.07 -24.62 12.93
C ALA A 53 14.85 -25.86 12.50
N GLU A 54 14.46 -26.55 11.43
CA GLU A 54 15.17 -27.67 10.84
C GLU A 54 16.60 -27.30 10.41
N ALA A 55 16.74 -26.21 9.65
CA ALA A 55 18.03 -25.76 9.18
C ALA A 55 19.00 -25.47 10.33
N LEU A 56 18.50 -24.87 11.42
CA LEU A 56 19.29 -24.58 12.59
C LEU A 56 19.67 -25.85 13.38
N ALA A 57 18.72 -26.76 13.56
CA ALA A 57 18.93 -28.03 14.28
C ALA A 57 19.94 -28.95 13.56
N GLU A 58 19.86 -28.99 12.25
CA GLU A 58 20.74 -29.82 11.41
C GLU A 58 22.08 -29.14 11.04
N GLY A 59 22.31 -27.91 11.47
CA GLY A 59 23.52 -27.16 11.15
C GLY A 59 23.62 -26.77 9.66
N ARG A 60 22.48 -26.73 8.95
CA ARG A 60 22.40 -26.28 7.55
C ARG A 60 22.42 -24.75 7.45
N GLY A 61 22.59 -24.22 6.25
CA GLY A 61 22.57 -22.79 6.01
C GLY A 61 21.21 -22.16 6.36
N VAL A 62 21.20 -21.18 7.27
CA VAL A 62 19.99 -20.55 7.83
C VAL A 62 19.53 -19.30 7.07
N ILE A 63 20.34 -18.77 6.15
CA ILE A 63 20.08 -17.49 5.49
C ILE A 63 18.78 -17.53 4.67
N ALA A 64 18.66 -18.47 3.74
CA ALA A 64 17.47 -18.58 2.88
C ALA A 64 16.18 -18.95 3.67
N PRO A 65 16.20 -19.86 4.68
CA PRO A 65 15.06 -20.07 5.55
C PRO A 65 14.67 -18.83 6.36
N ALA A 66 15.64 -18.08 6.89
CA ALA A 66 15.37 -16.85 7.64
C ALA A 66 14.73 -15.76 6.76
N GLU A 67 15.21 -15.60 5.51
CA GLU A 67 14.61 -14.67 4.55
C GLU A 67 13.15 -15.04 4.27
N ARG A 68 12.86 -16.33 4.02
CA ARG A 68 11.47 -16.80 3.82
C ARG A 68 10.60 -16.59 5.05
N LEU A 69 11.15 -16.76 6.25
CA LEU A 69 10.41 -16.49 7.49
C LEU A 69 10.08 -15.01 7.61
N GLY A 70 11.04 -14.11 7.34
CA GLY A 70 10.82 -12.66 7.34
C GLY A 70 9.68 -12.26 6.40
N ALA A 71 9.68 -12.79 5.16
CA ALA A 71 8.59 -12.56 4.22
C ALA A 71 7.24 -13.09 4.74
N ALA A 72 7.21 -14.29 5.33
CA ALA A 72 6.00 -14.86 5.92
C ALA A 72 5.44 -14.01 7.06
N ARG A 73 6.30 -13.47 7.93
CA ARG A 73 5.89 -12.57 9.03
C ARG A 73 5.33 -11.25 8.53
N ALA A 74 5.93 -10.68 7.48
CA ALA A 74 5.38 -9.50 6.80
C ALA A 74 3.99 -9.76 6.22
N GLY A 75 3.79 -10.93 5.60
CA GLY A 75 2.52 -11.34 4.98
C GLY A 75 1.36 -11.44 5.98
N VAL A 76 1.61 -11.84 7.22
CA VAL A 76 0.59 -11.87 8.30
C VAL A 76 0.48 -10.54 9.05
N GLY A 77 1.20 -9.50 8.63
CA GLY A 77 1.11 -8.16 9.21
C GLY A 77 1.96 -7.93 10.44
N ALA A 78 2.89 -8.84 10.79
CA ALA A 78 3.85 -8.60 11.86
C ALA A 78 4.78 -7.42 11.49
N GLY A 79 5.12 -6.58 12.47
CA GLY A 79 6.11 -5.54 12.30
C GLY A 79 7.52 -6.11 12.14
N ILE A 80 8.46 -5.30 11.66
CA ILE A 80 9.83 -5.74 11.46
C ILE A 80 10.52 -6.08 12.80
N ALA A 81 10.22 -5.33 13.85
CA ALA A 81 10.76 -5.59 15.18
C ALA A 81 10.32 -6.98 15.69
N GLU A 82 9.00 -7.25 15.63
CA GLU A 82 8.43 -8.52 16.02
C GLU A 82 8.99 -9.70 15.19
N ALA A 83 9.20 -9.49 13.89
CA ALA A 83 9.79 -10.52 13.03
C ALA A 83 11.24 -10.85 13.40
N LEU A 84 12.04 -9.85 13.78
CA LEU A 84 13.42 -10.04 14.22
C LEU A 84 13.49 -10.64 15.63
N ASP A 85 12.62 -10.20 16.55
CA ASP A 85 12.53 -10.73 17.89
C ASP A 85 12.07 -12.21 17.86
N ASP A 86 11.19 -12.59 16.95
CA ASP A 86 10.79 -13.98 16.74
C ASP A 86 11.98 -14.86 16.33
N VAL A 87 12.83 -14.40 15.40
CA VAL A 87 14.09 -15.10 15.05
C VAL A 87 15.02 -15.17 16.25
N ALA A 88 15.15 -14.10 17.03
CA ALA A 88 15.99 -14.10 18.24
C ALA A 88 15.48 -15.13 19.29
N CYS A 89 14.15 -15.27 19.44
CA CYS A 89 13.55 -16.30 20.30
C CYS A 89 13.92 -17.73 19.86
N LEU A 90 14.00 -18.00 18.55
CA LEU A 90 14.48 -19.31 18.04
C LEU A 90 15.92 -19.59 18.50
N TYR A 91 16.82 -18.63 18.33
CA TYR A 91 18.22 -18.79 18.76
C TYR A 91 18.36 -18.95 20.28
N ALA A 92 17.56 -18.20 21.04
CA ALA A 92 17.48 -18.35 22.48
C ALA A 92 16.99 -19.75 22.88
N ALA A 93 15.96 -20.29 22.23
CA ALA A 93 15.47 -21.65 22.44
C ALA A 93 16.49 -22.71 22.05
N PHE A 94 17.38 -22.41 21.12
CA PHE A 94 18.52 -23.26 20.73
C PHE A 94 19.75 -23.11 21.70
N GLY A 95 19.70 -22.14 22.60
CA GLY A 95 20.79 -21.88 23.55
C GLY A 95 22.00 -21.13 22.95
N ARG A 96 21.80 -20.35 21.90
CA ARG A 96 22.84 -19.56 21.23
C ARG A 96 22.41 -18.09 21.06
N PRO A 97 23.37 -17.18 20.97
CA PRO A 97 23.06 -15.79 20.55
C PRO A 97 22.53 -15.79 19.13
N ALA A 98 21.66 -14.82 18.84
CA ALA A 98 21.08 -14.65 17.50
C ALA A 98 22.20 -14.37 16.46
N ASP A 99 22.14 -15.08 15.34
CA ASP A 99 23.02 -14.88 14.20
C ASP A 99 22.66 -13.61 13.44
N VAL A 100 23.61 -12.70 13.32
CA VAL A 100 23.38 -11.41 12.63
C VAL A 100 23.03 -11.61 11.16
N GLY A 101 23.59 -12.64 10.51
CA GLY A 101 23.27 -12.99 9.13
C GLY A 101 21.82 -13.46 8.98
N ALA A 102 21.32 -14.28 9.92
CA ALA A 102 19.93 -14.72 9.95
C ALA A 102 18.97 -13.55 10.21
N LEU A 103 19.26 -12.68 11.15
CA LEU A 103 18.46 -11.46 11.40
C LEU A 103 18.41 -10.56 10.18
N ARG A 104 19.56 -10.31 9.53
CA ARG A 104 19.63 -9.54 8.31
C ARG A 104 18.81 -10.17 7.18
N ALA A 105 18.90 -11.48 7.01
CA ALA A 105 18.11 -12.19 5.99
C ALA A 105 16.61 -12.08 6.26
N ALA A 106 16.18 -12.24 7.51
CA ALA A 106 14.77 -12.03 7.89
C ALA A 106 14.32 -10.61 7.61
N ALA A 107 15.13 -9.60 7.90
CA ALA A 107 14.83 -8.20 7.56
C ALA A 107 14.68 -8.00 6.04
N ILE A 108 15.58 -8.57 5.24
CA ILE A 108 15.52 -8.49 3.77
C ILE A 108 14.22 -9.14 3.25
N GLY A 109 13.89 -10.33 3.74
CA GLY A 109 12.65 -11.01 3.36
C GLY A 109 11.40 -10.23 3.74
N TRP A 110 11.40 -9.64 4.95
CA TRP A 110 10.30 -8.80 5.43
C TRP A 110 10.09 -7.57 4.55
N VAL A 111 11.16 -6.83 4.24
CA VAL A 111 11.11 -5.65 3.35
C VAL A 111 10.63 -6.06 1.95
N GLY A 112 11.23 -7.11 1.38
CA GLY A 112 10.86 -7.58 0.04
C GLY A 112 9.39 -7.99 -0.08
N GLU A 113 8.78 -8.57 0.96
CA GLU A 113 7.35 -8.90 0.96
C GLU A 113 6.50 -7.64 1.10
N ARG A 114 6.88 -6.68 1.94
CA ARG A 114 6.18 -5.40 2.06
C ARG A 114 6.24 -4.57 0.77
N GLU A 115 7.30 -4.69 0.01
CA GLU A 115 7.44 -4.06 -1.30
C GLU A 115 6.64 -4.79 -2.40
N ARG A 116 6.44 -6.11 -2.24
CA ARG A 116 5.61 -6.92 -3.16
C ARG A 116 4.12 -6.74 -2.94
N VAL A 117 3.70 -6.51 -1.69
CA VAL A 117 2.30 -6.16 -1.44
C VAL A 117 2.09 -4.85 -2.21
N PRO A 118 1.31 -4.86 -3.33
CA PRO A 118 0.95 -3.62 -4.00
C PRO A 118 0.49 -2.72 -2.88
N TYR A 119 1.03 -1.51 -2.81
CA TYR A 119 0.61 -0.49 -1.85
C TYR A 119 -0.86 -0.71 -1.59
N GLN A 120 -1.23 -1.09 -0.35
CA GLN A 120 -2.65 -1.11 0.02
C GLN A 120 -3.17 0.18 -0.54
N ILE A 121 -4.11 0.13 -1.48
CA ILE A 121 -4.62 1.29 -2.21
C ILE A 121 -4.75 2.36 -1.15
N ALA A 122 -3.78 3.26 -1.09
CA ALA A 122 -3.84 4.34 -0.12
C ALA A 122 -5.06 5.12 -0.56
N THR A 123 -6.16 4.97 0.16
CA THR A 123 -7.44 5.59 -0.20
C THR A 123 -7.34 7.11 -0.10
N ARG A 124 -6.29 7.61 0.57
CA ARG A 124 -6.01 9.04 0.73
C ARG A 124 -4.54 9.36 0.50
N ASP A 125 -4.31 10.46 -0.19
CA ASP A 125 -3.01 11.10 -0.29
C ASP A 125 -2.67 11.77 1.05
N PRO A 126 -1.56 11.39 1.71
CA PRO A 126 -1.23 11.90 3.05
C PRO A 126 -0.84 13.38 3.07
N THR A 127 -0.49 13.94 1.93
CA THR A 127 -0.03 15.33 1.79
C THR A 127 -1.20 16.29 1.64
N ALA A 128 -2.08 15.99 0.69
CA ALA A 128 -3.26 16.82 0.41
C ALA A 128 -4.45 16.48 1.31
N ASP A 129 -4.41 15.34 2.00
CA ASP A 129 -5.54 14.75 2.73
C ASP A 129 -6.80 14.58 1.84
N LEU A 130 -6.57 14.24 0.58
CA LEU A 130 -7.60 13.92 -0.41
C LEU A 130 -7.58 12.44 -0.75
N PRO A 131 -8.70 11.87 -1.24
CA PRO A 131 -8.67 10.56 -1.86
C PRO A 131 -7.64 10.45 -2.98
N THR A 132 -7.18 9.23 -3.26
CA THR A 132 -6.26 8.94 -4.38
C THR A 132 -6.99 8.80 -5.71
N GLY A 133 -6.23 8.80 -6.80
CA GLY A 133 -6.76 8.56 -8.15
C GLY A 133 -7.43 7.18 -8.28
N GLU A 134 -6.89 6.14 -7.62
CA GLU A 134 -7.47 4.80 -7.61
C GLU A 134 -8.84 4.80 -6.92
N TYR A 135 -8.97 5.49 -5.80
CA TYR A 135 -10.27 5.63 -5.13
C TYR A 135 -11.28 6.38 -6.03
N LEU A 136 -10.83 7.45 -6.72
CA LEU A 136 -11.68 8.15 -7.67
C LEU A 136 -12.09 7.25 -8.84
N GLY A 137 -11.21 6.36 -9.30
CA GLY A 137 -11.52 5.32 -10.29
C GLY A 137 -12.70 4.43 -9.87
N GLU A 138 -12.75 4.02 -8.59
CA GLU A 138 -13.88 3.25 -8.08
C GLU A 138 -15.17 4.10 -7.99
N ARG A 139 -15.08 5.35 -7.60
CA ARG A 139 -16.22 6.27 -7.63
C ARG A 139 -16.76 6.51 -9.05
N LEU A 140 -15.87 6.59 -10.04
CA LEU A 140 -16.26 6.64 -11.46
C LEU A 140 -16.97 5.35 -11.88
N ARG A 141 -16.52 4.16 -11.43
CA ARG A 141 -17.20 2.89 -11.71
C ARG A 141 -18.66 2.92 -11.26
N GLU A 142 -18.93 3.44 -10.07
CA GLU A 142 -20.29 3.61 -9.57
C GLU A 142 -21.11 4.57 -10.46
N THR A 143 -20.52 5.71 -10.85
CA THR A 143 -21.15 6.71 -11.72
C THR A 143 -21.53 6.13 -13.08
N TYR A 144 -20.62 5.40 -13.74
CA TYR A 144 -20.89 4.70 -14.99
C TYR A 144 -21.96 3.62 -14.82
N GLY A 145 -21.93 2.87 -13.70
CA GLY A 145 -22.93 1.87 -13.39
C GLY A 145 -24.34 2.46 -13.19
N VAL A 146 -24.45 3.61 -12.54
CA VAL A 146 -25.72 4.33 -12.38
C VAL A 146 -26.22 4.79 -13.75
N ALA A 147 -25.38 5.42 -14.56
CA ALA A 147 -25.74 5.89 -15.89
C ALA A 147 -26.24 4.74 -16.78
N GLN A 148 -25.57 3.60 -16.76
CA GLN A 148 -26.00 2.42 -17.51
C GLN A 148 -27.38 1.91 -17.08
N ARG A 149 -27.65 1.82 -15.78
CA ARG A 149 -28.97 1.40 -15.26
C ARG A 149 -30.08 2.38 -15.61
N SER A 150 -29.74 3.67 -15.73
CA SER A 150 -30.68 4.74 -16.09
C SER A 150 -30.80 4.96 -17.61
N SER A 151 -30.18 4.11 -18.44
CA SER A 151 -30.13 4.26 -19.89
C SER A 151 -29.62 5.63 -20.36
N THR A 152 -28.66 6.19 -19.61
CA THR A 152 -27.97 7.46 -19.89
C THR A 152 -26.46 7.22 -20.02
N THR A 153 -25.69 8.27 -20.30
CA THR A 153 -24.23 8.19 -20.31
C THR A 153 -23.63 9.04 -19.20
N ALA A 154 -22.58 8.55 -18.55
CA ALA A 154 -21.84 9.32 -17.54
C ALA A 154 -21.32 10.64 -18.14
N ALA A 155 -20.89 10.61 -19.39
CA ALA A 155 -20.41 11.80 -20.12
C ALA A 155 -21.48 12.88 -20.34
N SER A 156 -22.77 12.53 -20.32
CA SER A 156 -23.86 13.49 -20.45
C SER A 156 -24.21 14.18 -19.14
N SER A 157 -24.05 13.48 -18.02
CA SER A 157 -24.46 13.92 -16.69
C SER A 157 -23.32 14.47 -15.84
N HIS A 158 -22.08 14.03 -16.07
CA HIS A 158 -20.93 14.38 -15.26
C HIS A 158 -19.72 14.86 -16.08
N CYS A 159 -18.80 15.55 -15.42
CA CYS A 159 -17.50 15.97 -15.95
C CYS A 159 -16.46 15.97 -14.83
N LEU A 160 -15.20 16.05 -15.18
CA LEU A 160 -14.12 16.27 -14.22
C LEU A 160 -13.74 17.76 -14.24
N LEU A 161 -13.68 18.36 -13.07
CA LEU A 161 -13.00 19.64 -12.89
C LEU A 161 -11.57 19.33 -12.50
N VAL A 162 -10.62 19.70 -13.34
CA VAL A 162 -9.20 19.44 -13.15
C VAL A 162 -8.51 20.71 -12.72
N LEU A 163 -7.71 20.60 -11.67
CA LEU A 163 -6.87 21.64 -11.13
C LEU A 163 -5.41 21.19 -11.22
N ASP A 164 -4.59 21.91 -11.97
CA ASP A 164 -3.13 21.71 -12.06
C ASP A 164 -2.43 22.92 -11.44
N VAL A 165 -1.67 22.66 -10.39
CA VAL A 165 -0.87 23.67 -9.70
C VAL A 165 0.61 23.35 -9.90
N GLY A 166 1.40 24.30 -10.39
CA GLY A 166 2.83 24.11 -10.53
C GLY A 166 3.48 23.82 -9.16
N LEU A 167 4.18 22.71 -9.07
CA LEU A 167 5.04 22.37 -7.94
C LEU A 167 6.53 22.40 -8.34
N ASP A 168 6.82 22.68 -9.61
CA ASP A 168 8.18 22.81 -10.13
C ASP A 168 8.91 23.94 -9.39
N ASN A 169 10.16 23.70 -9.07
CA ASN A 169 11.05 24.65 -8.36
C ASN A 169 10.71 24.95 -6.90
N LEU A 170 9.69 24.30 -6.33
CA LEU A 170 9.41 24.35 -4.90
C LEU A 170 10.30 23.36 -4.15
N ASP A 171 10.77 23.73 -2.97
CA ASP A 171 11.38 22.77 -2.06
C ASP A 171 10.34 21.81 -1.48
N ILE A 172 10.80 20.76 -0.78
CA ILE A 172 9.93 19.71 -0.25
C ILE A 172 8.86 20.27 0.72
N TRP A 173 9.22 21.23 1.55
CA TRP A 173 8.29 21.80 2.53
C TRP A 173 7.25 22.70 1.86
N GLN A 174 7.66 23.47 0.87
CA GLN A 174 6.79 24.30 0.06
C GLN A 174 5.78 23.46 -0.72
N ARG A 175 6.22 22.33 -1.31
CA ARG A 175 5.34 21.36 -2.00
C ARG A 175 4.31 20.79 -1.05
N LEU A 176 4.74 20.31 0.15
CA LEU A 176 3.85 19.78 1.17
C LEU A 176 2.82 20.82 1.61
N ALA A 177 3.27 22.03 1.93
CA ALA A 177 2.39 23.13 2.38
C ALA A 177 1.35 23.49 1.30
N ARG A 178 1.79 23.58 0.02
CA ARG A 178 0.91 23.90 -1.10
C ARG A 178 -0.13 22.80 -1.33
N SER A 179 0.27 21.54 -1.37
CA SER A 179 -0.65 20.41 -1.55
C SER A 179 -1.68 20.34 -0.42
N ALA A 180 -1.25 20.51 0.83
CA ALA A 180 -2.15 20.56 1.99
C ALA A 180 -3.13 21.75 1.91
N ALA A 181 -2.68 22.92 1.46
CA ALA A 181 -3.55 24.07 1.26
C ALA A 181 -4.59 23.85 0.18
N ILE A 182 -4.20 23.21 -0.92
CA ILE A 182 -5.12 22.82 -2.01
C ILE A 182 -6.17 21.83 -1.50
N GLY A 183 -5.76 20.79 -0.80
CA GLY A 183 -6.68 19.80 -0.22
C GLY A 183 -7.74 20.46 0.67
N ARG A 184 -7.33 21.33 1.60
CA ARG A 184 -8.27 22.10 2.42
C ARG A 184 -9.20 22.98 1.59
N THR A 185 -8.66 23.64 0.55
CA THR A 185 -9.47 24.49 -0.34
C THR A 185 -10.54 23.68 -1.06
N LEU A 186 -10.19 22.50 -1.59
CA LEU A 186 -11.14 21.64 -2.27
C LEU A 186 -12.25 21.16 -1.31
N HIS A 187 -11.89 20.77 -0.08
CA HIS A 187 -12.88 20.43 0.96
C HIS A 187 -13.80 21.61 1.31
N GLN A 188 -13.27 22.82 1.38
CA GLN A 188 -14.07 24.01 1.68
C GLN A 188 -15.02 24.39 0.53
N VAL A 189 -14.57 24.26 -0.70
CA VAL A 189 -15.36 24.67 -1.90
C VAL A 189 -16.42 23.63 -2.25
N PHE A 190 -16.08 22.36 -2.20
CA PHE A 190 -16.96 21.27 -2.64
C PHE A 190 -17.69 20.59 -1.49
N GLY A 191 -17.15 20.64 -0.27
CA GLY A 191 -17.71 19.96 0.89
C GLY A 191 -17.62 18.44 0.80
N GLU A 192 -18.32 17.80 1.73
CA GLU A 192 -18.44 16.33 1.72
C GLU A 192 -19.45 15.86 0.66
N GLY A 193 -19.20 14.67 0.10
CA GLY A 193 -20.09 14.06 -0.88
C GLY A 193 -19.68 14.29 -2.34
N HIS A 194 -18.78 15.22 -2.64
CA HIS A 194 -18.18 15.34 -3.97
C HIS A 194 -16.97 14.43 -4.09
N PRO A 195 -16.97 13.46 -5.03
CA PRO A 195 -15.78 12.64 -5.27
C PRO A 195 -14.64 13.53 -5.79
N MET A 196 -13.53 13.55 -5.06
CA MET A 196 -12.35 14.32 -5.42
C MET A 196 -11.09 13.51 -5.13
N ALA A 197 -9.98 13.79 -5.80
CA ALA A 197 -8.73 13.08 -5.62
C ALA A 197 -7.51 13.94 -5.93
N ALA A 198 -6.39 13.62 -5.27
CA ALA A 198 -5.05 13.92 -5.75
C ALA A 198 -4.65 12.79 -6.71
N VAL A 199 -4.42 13.10 -7.99
CA VAL A 199 -4.13 12.09 -9.02
C VAL A 199 -2.66 12.08 -9.45
N GLY A 200 -1.91 13.14 -9.15
CA GLY A 200 -0.50 13.26 -9.49
C GLY A 200 0.16 14.43 -8.78
N ASP A 201 1.42 14.69 -9.12
CA ASP A 201 2.23 15.73 -8.51
C ASP A 201 1.70 17.12 -8.90
N GLY A 202 0.85 17.68 -8.03
CA GLY A 202 0.18 18.98 -8.25
C GLY A 202 -1.11 18.91 -9.05
N THR A 203 -1.60 17.72 -9.41
CA THR A 203 -2.85 17.55 -10.14
C THR A 203 -3.96 17.00 -9.26
N PHE A 204 -5.07 17.70 -9.22
CA PHE A 204 -6.25 17.39 -8.42
C PHE A 204 -7.49 17.36 -9.31
N VAL A 205 -8.39 16.45 -9.03
CA VAL A 205 -9.58 16.21 -9.85
C VAL A 205 -10.81 16.13 -8.96
N VAL A 206 -11.90 16.77 -9.39
CA VAL A 206 -13.22 16.69 -8.75
C VAL A 206 -14.24 16.20 -9.76
N LEU A 207 -15.00 15.17 -9.43
CA LEU A 207 -16.12 14.70 -10.21
C LEU A 207 -17.34 15.59 -9.91
N CYS A 208 -17.83 16.30 -10.92
CA CYS A 208 -18.94 17.21 -10.81
C CYS A 208 -20.09 16.79 -11.74
N GLU A 209 -21.33 17.09 -11.33
CA GLU A 209 -22.45 17.09 -12.27
C GLU A 209 -22.26 18.21 -13.32
N ARG A 210 -22.60 17.92 -14.56
CA ARG A 210 -22.54 18.90 -15.64
C ARG A 210 -23.69 19.88 -15.51
N GLY A 211 -23.35 21.16 -15.39
CA GLY A 211 -24.32 22.23 -15.27
C GLY A 211 -23.75 23.58 -15.73
N PRO A 212 -24.59 24.60 -15.90
CA PRO A 212 -24.13 25.92 -16.28
C PRO A 212 -23.18 26.55 -15.25
N SER A 213 -23.30 26.19 -13.99
CA SER A 213 -22.46 26.68 -12.89
C SER A 213 -21.06 26.04 -12.82
N THR A 214 -20.80 24.95 -13.56
CA THR A 214 -19.51 24.23 -13.48
C THR A 214 -18.34 25.14 -13.90
N ALA A 215 -18.51 25.95 -14.93
CA ALA A 215 -17.47 26.89 -15.39
C ALA A 215 -17.20 28.01 -14.38
N GLU A 216 -18.24 28.55 -13.75
CA GLU A 216 -18.13 29.58 -12.69
C GLU A 216 -17.44 29.03 -11.45
N LEU A 217 -17.76 27.79 -11.09
CA LEU A 217 -17.12 27.07 -10.00
C LEU A 217 -15.60 26.89 -10.25
N GLY A 218 -15.22 26.53 -11.48
CA GLY A 218 -13.82 26.43 -11.89
C GLY A 218 -13.07 27.77 -11.80
N GLN A 219 -13.70 28.88 -12.20
CA GLN A 219 -13.11 30.20 -12.09
C GLN A 219 -12.97 30.64 -10.63
N SER A 220 -13.95 30.32 -9.79
CA SER A 220 -13.92 30.62 -8.35
C SER A 220 -12.83 29.83 -7.66
N LEU A 221 -12.69 28.53 -7.95
CA LEU A 221 -11.64 27.68 -7.44
C LEU A 221 -10.26 28.24 -7.82
N ARG A 222 -10.06 28.60 -9.07
CA ARG A 222 -8.79 29.18 -9.53
C ARG A 222 -8.41 30.42 -8.71
N ARG A 223 -9.33 31.36 -8.51
CA ARG A 223 -9.09 32.58 -7.71
C ARG A 223 -8.71 32.29 -6.27
N VAL A 224 -9.36 31.30 -5.63
CA VAL A 224 -9.04 30.91 -4.24
C VAL A 224 -7.66 30.27 -4.18
N VAL A 225 -7.30 29.41 -5.12
CA VAL A 225 -5.99 28.75 -5.18
C VAL A 225 -4.86 29.76 -5.44
N GLU A 226 -5.06 30.72 -6.34
CA GLU A 226 -4.11 31.82 -6.58
C GLU A 226 -3.90 32.66 -5.31
N ARG A 227 -4.98 32.99 -4.62
CA ARG A 227 -4.91 33.71 -3.33
C ARG A 227 -4.16 32.93 -2.24
N ASN A 228 -4.39 31.63 -2.17
CA ASN A 228 -3.64 30.78 -1.22
C ASN A 228 -2.13 30.78 -1.53
N ALA A 229 -1.73 30.79 -2.79
CA ALA A 229 -0.33 30.89 -3.17
C ALA A 229 0.30 32.23 -2.73
N GLU A 230 -0.45 33.33 -2.82
CA GLU A 230 -0.01 34.64 -2.29
C GLU A 230 0.19 34.59 -0.77
N VAL A 231 -0.76 34.03 -0.02
CA VAL A 231 -0.69 33.91 1.44
C VAL A 231 0.49 33.04 1.89
N LEU A 232 0.82 32.00 1.12
CA LEU A 232 1.98 31.13 1.38
C LEU A 232 3.32 31.73 0.91
N GLY A 233 3.32 32.90 0.26
CA GLY A 233 4.53 33.55 -0.25
C GLY A 233 5.16 32.82 -1.45
N LEU A 234 4.39 32.01 -2.17
CA LEU A 234 4.89 31.15 -3.26
C LEU A 234 4.78 31.78 -4.67
N THR A 235 4.26 33.00 -4.77
CA THR A 235 3.94 33.63 -6.08
C THR A 235 5.16 33.87 -6.97
N THR A 236 6.34 34.10 -6.39
CA THR A 236 7.59 34.32 -7.12
C THR A 236 8.30 33.02 -7.54
N GLU A 237 8.02 31.93 -6.86
CA GLU A 237 8.71 30.64 -7.04
C GLU A 237 7.93 29.72 -7.98
N VAL A 238 6.60 29.87 -8.06
CA VAL A 238 5.74 29.11 -8.94
C VAL A 238 5.80 29.69 -10.35
N ARG A 239 6.61 29.06 -11.22
CA ARG A 239 6.76 29.48 -12.63
C ARG A 239 5.57 29.14 -13.51
N ARG A 240 4.82 28.09 -13.18
CA ARG A 240 3.62 27.70 -13.93
C ARG A 240 2.37 28.30 -13.28
N PRO A 241 1.52 28.98 -14.04
CA PRO A 241 0.25 29.47 -13.52
C PRO A 241 -0.67 28.29 -13.18
N THR A 242 -1.47 28.48 -12.14
CA THR A 242 -2.56 27.54 -11.81
C THR A 242 -3.51 27.41 -13.00
N ARG A 243 -3.77 26.20 -13.43
CA ARG A 243 -4.73 25.90 -14.50
C ARG A 243 -5.93 25.18 -13.91
N VAL A 244 -7.11 25.61 -14.32
CA VAL A 244 -8.36 24.94 -13.99
C VAL A 244 -9.16 24.81 -15.28
N TRP A 245 -9.60 23.57 -15.57
CA TRP A 245 -10.45 23.32 -16.74
C TRP A 245 -11.44 22.21 -16.48
N VAL A 246 -12.45 22.15 -17.32
CA VAL A 246 -13.44 21.08 -17.31
C VAL A 246 -13.03 20.04 -18.34
N GLU A 247 -12.82 18.81 -17.88
CA GLU A 247 -12.51 17.67 -18.71
C GLU A 247 -13.76 16.81 -18.92
N ARG A 248 -13.99 16.39 -20.14
CA ARG A 248 -15.16 15.57 -20.48
C ARG A 248 -14.90 14.11 -20.12
N LEU A 249 -15.86 13.45 -19.48
CA LEU A 249 -15.76 12.01 -19.25
C LEU A 249 -15.83 11.26 -20.59
N PRO A 250 -14.98 10.23 -20.79
CA PRO A 250 -15.07 9.30 -21.91
C PRO A 250 -16.36 8.47 -21.91
N GLU A 251 -16.58 7.73 -22.98
CA GLU A 251 -17.76 6.85 -23.10
C GLU A 251 -17.70 5.65 -22.17
N THR A 252 -16.50 5.13 -21.85
CA THR A 252 -16.32 3.95 -21.01
C THR A 252 -15.57 4.25 -19.72
N HIS A 253 -15.87 3.49 -18.68
CA HIS A 253 -15.14 3.55 -17.41
C HIS A 253 -13.63 3.26 -17.58
N THR A 254 -13.28 2.29 -18.43
CA THR A 254 -11.88 1.95 -18.70
C THR A 254 -11.09 3.13 -19.27
N ASP A 255 -11.70 3.88 -20.17
CA ASP A 255 -11.06 5.07 -20.74
C ASP A 255 -11.02 6.22 -19.73
N ALA A 256 -11.98 6.29 -18.81
CA ALA A 256 -11.96 7.28 -17.73
C ALA A 256 -10.81 7.02 -16.75
N VAL A 257 -10.52 5.75 -16.42
CA VAL A 257 -9.34 5.40 -15.62
C VAL A 257 -8.04 5.77 -16.35
N ARG A 258 -7.94 5.47 -17.64
CA ARG A 258 -6.78 5.90 -18.45
C ARG A 258 -6.62 7.42 -18.53
N LEU A 259 -7.73 8.15 -18.53
CA LEU A 259 -7.70 9.61 -18.46
C LEU A 259 -7.11 10.09 -17.13
N LEU A 260 -7.50 9.49 -15.98
CA LEU A 260 -6.88 9.81 -14.70
C LEU A 260 -5.37 9.52 -14.69
N ASP A 261 -4.95 8.38 -15.23
CA ASP A 261 -3.52 8.03 -15.37
C ASP A 261 -2.76 9.03 -16.28
N HIS A 262 -3.43 9.57 -17.29
CA HIS A 262 -2.85 10.60 -18.15
C HIS A 262 -2.71 11.95 -17.46
N LEU A 263 -3.70 12.32 -16.66
CA LEU A 263 -3.67 13.55 -15.85
C LEU A 263 -2.65 13.51 -14.71
N ALA A 264 -2.26 12.32 -14.28
CA ALA A 264 -1.26 12.09 -13.21
C ALA A 264 0.19 12.35 -13.65
N ARG A 265 0.46 12.50 -14.97
CA ARG A 265 1.81 12.68 -15.55
C ARG A 265 2.15 14.14 -15.75
#